data_9333f77e36733ffe682ad510072c25da
#
_entry.id   9333f77e36733ffe682ad510072c25da
#
_cell.length_a   1.000
_cell.length_b   1.000
_cell.length_c   1.000
_cell.angle_alpha   90.00
_cell.angle_beta   90.00
_cell.angle_gamma   90.00
#
_symmetry.space_group_name_H-M   'P 1'
#
loop_
_entity.id
_entity.type
_entity.pdbx_description
1 polymer ?
#
loop_
_entity_poly.entity_id
_entity_poly.type
_entity_poly.pdbx_seq_one_letter_code
_entity_poly.pdbx_strand_id
1 'polypeptide(L)'
;MVASGCSDDDDATPTTTSATPTTATPTTAAPPTTTASSSPAAGELTVQVFFLDEDAFNIGRPPYLRPVERVVDEAAPEAAALDRLFEGPTAEERAGGLRFVASQATGVSELRIEERTAHVYLAGGCNSGGSTFSVADHITGTLVQFTSVDAVKIYDPDGQTASPDEPGDSVPFCLEP
;
A
#
# COMPACT_ATOMS: atom_id res chain seq x y z
N MET A 1 36.31 -32.20 46.46
CA MET A 1 37.18 -31.25 47.15
C MET A 1 36.58 -29.88 46.89
N VAL A 2 35.74 -29.39 47.84
CA VAL A 2 36.07 -28.40 48.90
C VAL A 2 36.49 -27.09 48.27
N ALA A 3 35.92 -25.91 48.53
CA ALA A 3 35.14 -25.32 49.61
C ALA A 3 34.48 -24.05 49.06
N SER A 4 33.27 -23.65 49.41
CA SER A 4 32.91 -22.83 50.60
C SER A 4 33.60 -21.46 50.67
N GLY A 5 32.79 -20.42 50.63
CA GLY A 5 33.11 -19.05 50.97
C GLY A 5 31.85 -18.24 51.09
N CYS A 6 31.30 -18.17 52.31
CA CYS A 6 30.27 -17.22 52.77
C CYS A 6 30.91 -15.90 53.21
N SER A 7 30.01 -14.93 53.37
CA SER A 7 30.15 -13.70 54.21
C SER A 7 30.34 -12.43 53.39
N ASP A 8 29.73 -11.28 53.63
CA ASP A 8 29.03 -10.79 54.81
C ASP A 8 28.08 -9.66 54.43
N ASP A 9 27.14 -9.47 55.28
CA ASP A 9 26.25 -8.32 55.45
C ASP A 9 26.96 -6.95 55.40
N ASP A 10 26.30 -5.99 54.73
CA ASP A 10 26.41 -4.60 55.19
C ASP A 10 25.08 -3.86 55.01
N ASP A 11 24.52 -3.62 56.15
CA ASP A 11 23.40 -2.76 56.48
C ASP A 11 23.66 -1.32 56.03
N ALA A 12 22.89 -0.79 55.10
CA ALA A 12 22.87 0.62 54.76
C ALA A 12 21.46 1.20 54.80
N THR A 13 21.20 1.87 55.88
CA THR A 13 20.07 2.72 56.23
C THR A 13 19.51 3.54 55.05
N PRO A 14 18.20 3.59 54.83
CA PRO A 14 17.61 4.43 53.78
C PRO A 14 17.58 5.91 54.22
N THR A 15 18.36 6.72 53.53
CA THR A 15 18.26 8.18 53.62
C THR A 15 17.03 8.65 52.91
N THR A 16 16.06 9.12 53.64
CA THR A 16 14.84 9.75 53.13
C THR A 16 15.17 11.12 52.52
N THR A 17 15.34 11.17 51.22
CA THR A 17 15.41 12.45 50.50
C THR A 17 14.02 12.87 50.11
N SER A 18 13.53 13.90 50.80
CA SER A 18 12.24 14.56 50.50
C SER A 18 12.34 15.26 49.15
N ALA A 19 11.74 14.69 48.11
CA ALA A 19 11.61 15.37 46.83
C ALA A 19 10.38 16.29 46.84
N THR A 20 10.63 17.56 46.64
CA THR A 20 9.65 18.61 46.44
C THR A 20 8.85 18.32 45.17
N PRO A 21 7.51 18.38 45.16
CA PRO A 21 6.72 18.19 43.94
C PRO A 21 6.93 19.37 42.99
N THR A 22 7.60 19.17 41.88
CA THR A 22 7.61 20.11 40.76
C THR A 22 6.25 20.06 40.08
N THR A 23 5.51 21.15 40.17
CA THR A 23 4.24 21.37 39.48
C THR A 23 4.51 21.38 37.96
N ALA A 24 4.20 20.31 37.26
CA ALA A 24 4.19 20.26 35.79
C ALA A 24 3.02 21.09 35.26
N THR A 25 3.32 22.16 34.54
CA THR A 25 2.35 22.95 33.79
C THR A 25 1.71 22.03 32.70
N PRO A 26 0.40 21.96 32.58
CA PRO A 26 -0.22 21.15 31.50
C PRO A 26 0.10 21.78 30.15
N THR A 27 0.88 21.08 29.34
CA THR A 27 1.06 21.41 27.91
C THR A 27 -0.29 21.17 27.23
N THR A 28 -0.93 22.26 26.82
CA THR A 28 -2.14 22.22 25.98
C THR A 28 -1.77 21.51 24.66
N ALA A 29 -2.23 20.28 24.50
CA ALA A 29 -2.13 19.58 23.23
C ALA A 29 -2.94 20.35 22.18
N ALA A 30 -2.31 20.69 21.06
CA ALA A 30 -3.00 21.24 19.91
C ALA A 30 -4.08 20.26 19.44
N PRO A 31 -5.27 20.74 19.02
CA PRO A 31 -6.32 19.88 18.50
C PRO A 31 -5.82 19.15 17.26
N PRO A 32 -6.22 17.88 17.03
CA PRO A 32 -5.88 17.16 15.83
C PRO A 32 -6.40 17.94 14.63
N THR A 33 -5.52 18.24 13.68
CA THR A 33 -5.89 18.81 12.39
C THR A 33 -6.75 17.77 11.66
N THR A 34 -8.05 17.93 11.72
CA THR A 34 -8.99 17.14 10.92
C THR A 34 -8.72 17.53 9.47
N THR A 35 -8.06 16.68 8.72
CA THR A 35 -7.97 16.81 7.26
C THR A 35 -9.40 16.79 6.74
N ALA A 36 -9.91 17.94 6.34
CA ALA A 36 -11.22 18.04 5.72
C ALA A 36 -11.16 17.24 4.41
N SER A 37 -11.88 16.11 4.37
CA SER A 37 -12.15 15.41 3.12
C SER A 37 -13.01 16.38 2.28
N SER A 38 -12.38 17.03 1.31
CA SER A 38 -13.08 17.90 0.37
C SER A 38 -13.98 17.02 -0.49
N SER A 39 -15.28 17.30 -0.48
CA SER A 39 -16.21 16.67 -1.44
C SER A 39 -15.72 16.99 -2.85
N PRO A 40 -15.64 16.00 -3.76
CA PRO A 40 -15.20 16.27 -5.13
C PRO A 40 -16.11 17.29 -5.82
N ALA A 41 -15.53 18.05 -6.75
CA ALA A 41 -16.27 19.00 -7.57
C ALA A 41 -17.14 18.26 -8.61
N ALA A 42 -18.07 18.98 -9.25
CA ALA A 42 -18.87 18.38 -10.33
C ALA A 42 -17.96 17.92 -11.48
N GLY A 43 -18.05 16.64 -11.87
CA GLY A 43 -17.18 16.00 -12.85
C GLY A 43 -15.95 15.30 -12.26
N GLU A 44 -15.84 15.27 -10.94
CA GLU A 44 -14.79 14.56 -10.21
C GLU A 44 -15.39 13.43 -9.37
N LEU A 45 -14.68 12.32 -9.30
CA LEU A 45 -15.02 11.14 -8.51
C LEU A 45 -13.88 10.81 -7.54
N THR A 46 -14.21 10.43 -6.31
CA THR A 46 -13.23 9.84 -5.39
C THR A 46 -13.17 8.34 -5.60
N VAL A 47 -11.98 7.85 -5.92
CA VAL A 47 -11.68 6.42 -6.09
C VAL A 47 -10.62 5.98 -5.09
N GLN A 48 -10.49 4.68 -4.89
CA GLN A 48 -9.43 4.08 -4.10
C GLN A 48 -8.32 3.57 -5.02
N VAL A 49 -7.07 3.90 -4.66
CA VAL A 49 -5.86 3.35 -5.29
C VAL A 49 -5.16 2.50 -4.25
N PHE A 50 -4.73 1.32 -4.64
CA PHE A 50 -4.23 0.33 -3.70
C PHE A 50 -2.71 0.21 -3.76
N PHE A 51 -2.04 0.46 -2.63
CA PHE A 51 -0.60 0.32 -2.47
C PHE A 51 -0.25 -0.80 -1.50
N LEU A 52 0.94 -1.38 -1.68
CA LEU A 52 1.48 -2.39 -0.77
C LEU A 52 1.72 -1.76 0.61
N ASP A 53 1.18 -2.38 1.64
CA ASP A 53 1.55 -2.13 3.03
C ASP A 53 2.78 -2.99 3.35
N GLU A 54 3.95 -2.35 3.35
CA GLU A 54 5.24 -3.01 3.56
C GLU A 54 5.34 -3.68 4.94
N ASP A 55 4.77 -3.06 5.97
CA ASP A 55 4.78 -3.60 7.31
C ASP A 55 3.92 -4.87 7.40
N ALA A 56 2.70 -4.83 6.86
CA ALA A 56 1.81 -5.99 6.80
C ALA A 56 2.43 -7.14 5.99
N PHE A 57 3.08 -6.82 4.87
CA PHE A 57 3.75 -7.78 4.01
C PHE A 57 4.94 -8.46 4.72
N ASN A 58 5.81 -7.67 5.36
CA ASN A 58 7.01 -8.17 6.05
C ASN A 58 6.69 -9.10 7.22
N ILE A 59 5.56 -8.89 7.89
CA ILE A 59 5.12 -9.75 9.01
C ILE A 59 4.14 -10.86 8.59
N GLY A 60 3.85 -10.97 7.27
CA GLY A 60 2.95 -11.98 6.73
C GLY A 60 1.50 -11.85 7.18
N ARG A 61 1.01 -10.62 7.38
CA ARG A 61 -0.36 -10.33 7.86
C ARG A 61 -1.21 -9.69 6.75
N PRO A 62 -2.01 -10.46 6.00
CA PRO A 62 -2.92 -9.90 5.01
C PRO A 62 -4.06 -9.08 5.67
N PRO A 63 -4.71 -8.14 4.94
CA PRO A 63 -4.45 -7.81 3.55
C PRO A 63 -3.15 -7.02 3.36
N TYR A 64 -2.44 -7.29 2.27
CA TYR A 64 -1.18 -6.59 1.96
C TYR A 64 -1.39 -5.31 1.16
N LEU A 65 -2.57 -5.12 0.60
CA LEU A 65 -2.97 -3.89 -0.10
C LEU A 65 -3.74 -2.97 0.84
N ARG A 66 -3.32 -1.71 0.87
CA ARG A 66 -4.01 -0.65 1.61
C ARG A 66 -4.55 0.39 0.64
N PRO A 67 -5.87 0.69 0.69
CA PRO A 67 -6.47 1.70 -0.15
C PRO A 67 -6.10 3.11 0.33
N VAL A 68 -5.92 4.00 -0.63
CA VAL A 68 -5.83 5.45 -0.43
C VAL A 68 -6.77 6.16 -1.40
N GLU A 69 -7.40 7.21 -0.94
CA GLU A 69 -8.34 7.98 -1.75
C GLU A 69 -7.60 8.88 -2.75
N ARG A 70 -8.12 8.94 -3.98
CA ARG A 70 -7.68 9.86 -5.03
C ARG A 70 -8.89 10.47 -5.71
N VAL A 71 -8.80 11.75 -6.03
CA VAL A 71 -9.79 12.42 -6.86
C VAL A 71 -9.37 12.27 -8.32
N VAL A 72 -10.31 11.82 -9.16
CA VAL A 72 -10.13 11.54 -10.58
C VAL A 72 -11.27 12.13 -11.40
N ASP A 73 -11.08 12.24 -12.72
CA ASP A 73 -12.13 12.64 -13.65
C ASP A 73 -13.19 11.53 -13.76
N GLU A 74 -14.46 11.90 -13.61
CA GLU A 74 -15.60 10.98 -13.70
C GLU A 74 -15.81 10.42 -15.12
N ALA A 75 -15.26 11.05 -16.16
CA ALA A 75 -15.47 10.63 -17.54
C ALA A 75 -14.77 9.31 -17.89
N ALA A 76 -13.63 8.99 -17.22
CA ALA A 76 -12.88 7.76 -17.42
C ALA A 76 -12.21 7.33 -16.10
N PRO A 77 -13.00 6.96 -15.09
CA PRO A 77 -12.50 6.81 -13.73
C PRO A 77 -11.52 5.63 -13.59
N GLU A 78 -11.70 4.54 -14.35
CA GLU A 78 -10.81 3.37 -14.32
C GLU A 78 -9.41 3.73 -14.85
N ALA A 79 -9.33 4.42 -15.99
CA ALA A 79 -8.06 4.85 -16.55
C ALA A 79 -7.38 5.89 -15.65
N ALA A 80 -8.14 6.86 -15.17
CA ALA A 80 -7.62 7.89 -14.27
C ALA A 80 -7.15 7.32 -12.92
N ALA A 81 -7.80 6.26 -12.40
CA ALA A 81 -7.33 5.55 -11.21
C ALA A 81 -5.98 4.86 -11.45
N LEU A 82 -5.76 4.26 -12.62
CA LEU A 82 -4.48 3.68 -13.00
C LEU A 82 -3.39 4.76 -13.15
N ASP A 83 -3.71 5.92 -13.73
CA ASP A 83 -2.76 7.04 -13.79
C ASP A 83 -2.31 7.46 -12.38
N ARG A 84 -3.26 7.59 -11.43
CA ARG A 84 -2.95 7.87 -10.02
C ARG A 84 -2.16 6.75 -9.35
N LEU A 85 -2.40 5.50 -9.72
CA LEU A 85 -1.61 4.36 -9.24
C LEU A 85 -0.14 4.48 -9.69
N PHE A 86 0.11 4.79 -10.95
CA PHE A 86 1.47 4.91 -11.50
C PHE A 86 2.21 6.19 -11.05
N GLU A 87 1.50 7.23 -10.61
CA GLU A 87 2.10 8.36 -9.88
C GLU A 87 2.72 7.89 -8.54
N GLY A 88 2.21 6.80 -8.00
CA GLY A 88 2.68 6.17 -6.76
C GLY A 88 2.20 6.86 -5.49
N PRO A 89 2.62 6.36 -4.33
CA PRO A 89 2.27 6.94 -3.04
C PRO A 89 3.00 8.26 -2.82
N THR A 90 2.35 9.20 -2.14
CA THR A 90 2.94 10.49 -1.73
C THR A 90 4.11 10.30 -0.77
N ALA A 91 4.85 11.36 -0.48
CA ALA A 91 5.95 11.30 0.47
C ALA A 91 5.47 10.90 1.88
N GLU A 92 4.30 11.37 2.28
CA GLU A 92 3.68 11.06 3.57
C GLU A 92 3.22 9.60 3.62
N GLU A 93 2.57 9.12 2.58
CA GLU A 93 2.13 7.72 2.44
C GLU A 93 3.33 6.75 2.45
N ARG A 94 4.43 7.11 1.76
CA ARG A 94 5.68 6.35 1.83
C ARG A 94 6.30 6.32 3.21
N ALA A 95 6.25 7.44 3.94
CA ALA A 95 6.68 7.50 5.34
C ALA A 95 5.81 6.63 6.25
N GLY A 96 4.53 6.44 5.88
CA GLY A 96 3.58 5.53 6.52
C GLY A 96 3.66 4.07 6.05
N GLY A 97 4.73 3.68 5.34
CA GLY A 97 4.99 2.28 4.94
C GLY A 97 4.32 1.85 3.63
N LEU A 98 3.72 2.77 2.86
CA LEU A 98 3.15 2.41 1.57
C LEU A 98 4.19 2.36 0.46
N ARG A 99 4.12 1.33 -0.38
CA ARG A 99 5.02 1.12 -1.51
C ARG A 99 4.25 0.82 -2.80
N PHE A 100 4.80 1.28 -3.91
CA PHE A 100 4.37 0.88 -5.24
C PHE A 100 5.44 0.00 -5.89
N VAL A 101 5.06 -1.22 -6.24
CA VAL A 101 5.93 -2.20 -6.91
C VAL A 101 5.63 -2.13 -8.40
N ALA A 102 6.41 -1.37 -9.13
CA ALA A 102 6.17 -1.10 -10.56
C ALA A 102 6.52 -2.28 -11.46
N SER A 103 7.35 -3.26 -11.01
CA SER A 103 7.78 -4.41 -11.80
C SER A 103 8.34 -4.02 -13.18
N GLN A 104 9.07 -2.89 -13.24
CA GLN A 104 9.60 -2.21 -14.42
C GLN A 104 8.56 -1.60 -15.37
N ALA A 105 7.27 -1.72 -15.10
CA ALA A 105 6.25 -0.98 -15.84
C ALA A 105 6.33 0.52 -15.53
N THR A 106 6.11 1.33 -16.54
CA THR A 106 6.13 2.80 -16.42
C THR A 106 4.74 3.43 -16.52
N GLY A 107 3.72 2.62 -16.83
CA GLY A 107 2.35 3.05 -17.02
C GLY A 107 1.51 1.98 -17.68
N VAL A 108 0.34 2.39 -18.13
CA VAL A 108 -0.58 1.61 -18.96
C VAL A 108 -0.63 2.25 -20.34
N SER A 109 -0.37 1.48 -21.39
CA SER A 109 -0.45 1.95 -22.77
C SER A 109 -1.86 1.92 -23.31
N GLU A 110 -2.68 0.98 -22.84
CA GLU A 110 -4.07 0.82 -23.23
C GLU A 110 -4.88 0.16 -22.10
N LEU A 111 -6.10 0.63 -21.88
CA LEU A 111 -7.14 0.01 -21.06
C LEU A 111 -8.39 -0.17 -21.90
N ARG A 112 -8.91 -1.40 -21.97
CA ARG A 112 -10.22 -1.70 -22.52
C ARG A 112 -11.04 -2.45 -21.50
N ILE A 113 -12.34 -2.18 -21.44
CA ILE A 113 -13.27 -2.95 -20.61
C ILE A 113 -14.28 -3.60 -21.54
N GLU A 114 -14.22 -4.91 -21.65
CA GLU A 114 -15.08 -5.72 -22.51
C GLU A 114 -15.72 -6.83 -21.67
N GLU A 115 -17.03 -6.99 -21.75
CA GLU A 115 -17.77 -8.01 -20.98
C GLU A 115 -17.40 -8.04 -19.48
N ARG A 116 -17.20 -6.87 -18.88
CA ARG A 116 -16.78 -6.66 -17.48
C ARG A 116 -15.37 -7.20 -17.15
N THR A 117 -14.58 -7.46 -18.18
CA THR A 117 -13.15 -7.78 -18.04
C THR A 117 -12.32 -6.55 -18.43
N ALA A 118 -11.48 -6.10 -17.53
CA ALA A 118 -10.52 -5.05 -17.82
C ALA A 118 -9.26 -5.65 -18.46
N HIS A 119 -8.97 -5.24 -19.69
CA HIS A 119 -7.76 -5.60 -20.42
C HIS A 119 -6.75 -4.46 -20.30
N VAL A 120 -5.69 -4.68 -19.53
CA VAL A 120 -4.69 -3.68 -19.18
C VAL A 120 -3.37 -4.01 -19.88
N TYR A 121 -2.93 -3.17 -20.79
CA TYR A 121 -1.66 -3.33 -21.50
C TYR A 121 -0.59 -2.46 -20.83
N LEU A 122 0.46 -3.09 -20.33
CA LEU A 122 1.54 -2.38 -19.68
C LEU A 122 2.40 -1.58 -20.67
N ALA A 123 2.92 -0.46 -20.22
CA ALA A 123 3.97 0.29 -20.91
C ALA A 123 5.31 0.14 -20.17
N GLY A 124 6.40 0.23 -20.90
CA GLY A 124 7.74 0.12 -20.34
C GLY A 124 8.25 -1.31 -20.27
N GLY A 125 8.74 -1.75 -19.12
CA GLY A 125 9.21 -3.11 -18.90
C GLY A 125 8.17 -4.01 -18.22
N CYS A 126 8.51 -5.30 -18.12
CA CYS A 126 7.74 -6.28 -17.38
C CYS A 126 8.69 -7.27 -16.71
N ASN A 127 8.80 -7.23 -15.39
CA ASN A 127 9.66 -8.16 -14.64
C ASN A 127 9.32 -8.11 -13.14
N SER A 128 8.89 -9.23 -12.57
CA SER A 128 8.66 -9.36 -11.12
C SER A 128 9.97 -9.38 -10.32
N GLY A 129 11.09 -9.74 -10.95
CA GLY A 129 12.35 -9.97 -10.26
C GLY A 129 12.32 -11.17 -9.30
N GLY A 130 11.34 -12.08 -9.46
CA GLY A 130 11.08 -13.19 -8.56
C GLY A 130 10.30 -12.79 -7.30
N SER A 131 9.72 -11.60 -7.28
CA SER A 131 8.85 -11.15 -6.20
C SER A 131 7.47 -11.82 -6.29
N THR A 132 6.93 -12.21 -5.14
CA THR A 132 5.56 -12.72 -5.03
C THR A 132 4.50 -11.62 -5.05
N PHE A 133 4.93 -10.36 -5.07
CA PHE A 133 4.07 -9.19 -5.20
C PHE A 133 4.56 -8.33 -6.36
N SER A 134 3.66 -7.96 -7.24
CA SER A 134 3.98 -7.26 -8.49
C SER A 134 3.04 -6.09 -8.78
N VAL A 135 3.25 -5.39 -9.87
CA VAL A 135 2.33 -4.34 -10.34
C VAL A 135 0.92 -4.88 -10.60
N ALA A 136 0.80 -6.19 -10.92
CA ALA A 136 -0.50 -6.82 -11.16
C ALA A 136 -1.42 -6.76 -9.94
N ASP A 137 -0.87 -6.97 -8.73
CA ASP A 137 -1.64 -6.90 -7.48
C ASP A 137 -2.23 -5.52 -7.26
N HIS A 138 -1.45 -4.48 -7.53
CA HIS A 138 -1.90 -3.08 -7.43
C HIS A 138 -3.00 -2.76 -8.45
N ILE A 139 -2.80 -3.16 -9.71
CA ILE A 139 -3.76 -2.90 -10.80
C ILE A 139 -5.08 -3.62 -10.51
N THR A 140 -5.02 -4.91 -10.18
CA THR A 140 -6.21 -5.71 -9.86
C THR A 140 -6.95 -5.11 -8.67
N GLY A 141 -6.26 -4.84 -7.55
CA GLY A 141 -6.87 -4.22 -6.37
C GLY A 141 -7.53 -2.87 -6.67
N THR A 142 -6.92 -2.08 -7.56
CA THR A 142 -7.45 -0.77 -7.94
C THR A 142 -8.67 -0.87 -8.86
N LEU A 143 -8.71 -1.83 -9.79
CA LEU A 143 -9.78 -1.93 -10.80
C LEU A 143 -11.03 -2.66 -10.32
N VAL A 144 -10.90 -3.64 -9.43
CA VAL A 144 -12.07 -4.43 -8.96
C VAL A 144 -13.07 -3.64 -8.08
N GLN A 145 -12.75 -2.40 -7.72
CA GLN A 145 -13.72 -1.52 -7.05
C GLN A 145 -14.83 -1.02 -8.00
N PHE A 146 -14.57 -1.01 -9.31
CA PHE A 146 -15.52 -0.50 -10.31
C PHE A 146 -16.54 -1.57 -10.67
N THR A 147 -17.82 -1.19 -10.69
CA THR A 147 -18.91 -2.13 -11.05
C THR A 147 -18.87 -2.57 -12.52
N SER A 148 -18.08 -1.89 -13.33
CA SER A 148 -17.77 -2.25 -14.73
C SER A 148 -16.76 -3.39 -14.84
N VAL A 149 -16.09 -3.81 -13.74
CA VAL A 149 -14.97 -4.76 -13.75
C VAL A 149 -15.24 -5.92 -12.80
N ASP A 150 -15.32 -7.12 -13.34
CA ASP A 150 -15.38 -8.39 -12.59
C ASP A 150 -14.06 -9.17 -12.64
N ALA A 151 -13.26 -8.96 -13.70
CA ALA A 151 -11.98 -9.63 -13.91
C ALA A 151 -10.95 -8.66 -14.52
N VAL A 152 -9.67 -8.95 -14.30
CA VAL A 152 -8.56 -8.12 -14.81
C VAL A 152 -7.57 -9.01 -15.56
N LYS A 153 -7.35 -8.72 -16.83
CA LYS A 153 -6.30 -9.34 -17.65
C LYS A 153 -5.21 -8.32 -17.91
N ILE A 154 -4.03 -8.61 -17.43
CA ILE A 154 -2.86 -7.78 -17.61
C ILE A 154 -2.00 -8.38 -18.72
N TYR A 155 -1.57 -7.53 -19.64
CA TYR A 155 -0.72 -7.88 -20.76
C TYR A 155 0.61 -7.14 -20.62
N ASP A 156 1.68 -7.82 -20.96
CA ASP A 156 2.99 -7.20 -21.07
C ASP A 156 3.07 -6.22 -22.28
N PRO A 157 4.19 -5.49 -22.47
CA PRO A 157 4.33 -4.57 -23.59
C PRO A 157 4.25 -5.22 -24.99
N ASP A 158 4.44 -6.54 -25.07
CA ASP A 158 4.32 -7.32 -26.30
C ASP A 158 2.91 -7.90 -26.50
N GLY A 159 1.98 -7.60 -25.59
CA GLY A 159 0.59 -8.05 -25.65
C GLY A 159 0.38 -9.50 -25.20
N GLN A 160 1.29 -10.04 -24.36
CA GLN A 160 1.19 -11.42 -23.87
C GLN A 160 0.60 -11.45 -22.46
N THR A 161 -0.23 -12.46 -22.18
CA THR A 161 -0.72 -12.84 -20.85
C THR A 161 -0.81 -14.36 -20.76
N ALA A 162 -0.86 -14.93 -19.55
CA ALA A 162 -0.83 -16.38 -19.38
C ALA A 162 -2.10 -17.07 -19.94
N SER A 163 -3.27 -16.48 -19.74
CA SER A 163 -4.56 -17.07 -20.12
C SER A 163 -5.45 -16.05 -20.84
N PRO A 164 -5.17 -15.72 -22.12
CA PRO A 164 -5.90 -14.68 -22.85
C PRO A 164 -7.38 -15.02 -23.08
N ASP A 165 -7.69 -16.30 -23.33
CA ASP A 165 -9.03 -16.75 -23.74
C ASP A 165 -9.84 -17.37 -22.60
N GLU A 166 -9.23 -17.64 -21.44
CA GLU A 166 -9.91 -18.22 -20.29
C GLU A 166 -10.65 -17.15 -19.47
N PRO A 167 -11.78 -17.49 -18.83
CA PRO A 167 -12.47 -16.54 -17.95
C PRO A 167 -11.65 -16.25 -16.69
N GLY A 168 -11.85 -15.04 -16.12
CA GLY A 168 -11.19 -14.61 -14.89
C GLY A 168 -9.92 -13.81 -15.13
N ASP A 169 -9.18 -13.63 -14.05
CA ASP A 169 -7.95 -12.85 -14.03
C ASP A 169 -6.82 -13.57 -14.77
N SER A 170 -5.94 -12.77 -15.38
CA SER A 170 -4.73 -13.28 -16.03
C SER A 170 -3.59 -12.27 -15.90
N VAL A 171 -2.40 -12.78 -15.65
CA VAL A 171 -1.16 -11.96 -15.58
C VAL A 171 -0.12 -12.53 -16.54
N PRO A 172 0.78 -11.70 -17.10
CA PRO A 172 1.83 -12.19 -17.98
C PRO A 172 2.92 -12.93 -17.18
N PHE A 173 3.56 -13.91 -17.80
CA PHE A 173 4.62 -14.72 -17.17
C PHE A 173 5.77 -13.91 -16.58
N CYS A 174 6.07 -12.73 -17.13
CA CYS A 174 7.09 -11.82 -16.61
C CYS A 174 6.76 -11.23 -15.23
N LEU A 175 5.51 -11.30 -14.77
CA LEU A 175 5.07 -10.87 -13.45
C LEU A 175 4.87 -12.04 -12.48
N GLU A 176 4.97 -13.26 -12.94
CA GLU A 176 4.96 -14.43 -12.06
C GLU A 176 6.26 -14.50 -11.22
N PRO A 177 6.20 -15.03 -9.98
CA PRO A 177 7.35 -15.18 -9.09
C PRO A 177 8.45 -16.08 -9.63
#